data_af9ee43bdf98fe3a0eb2a3176fd10dea
#
_entry.id   af9ee43bdf98fe3a0eb2a3176fd10dea
#
_cell.length_a   1.000
_cell.length_b   1.000
_cell.length_c   1.000
_cell.angle_alpha   90.00
_cell.angle_beta   90.00
_cell.angle_gamma   90.00
#
_symmetry.space_group_name_H-M   'P 1'
#
loop_
_entity.id
_entity.type
_entity.pdbx_description
1 polymer ?
#
loop_
_entity_poly.entity_id
_entity_poly.type
_entity_poly.pdbx_seq_one_letter_code
_entity_poly.pdbx_strand_id
1 'polypeptide(L)'
;MSTLPVDIYSVAAVREIDRTAIEDQGIPGYTLMTRAGAAAVSEARSRFPGARRWQVVCGAGNNAGDGYVVARLAAREGIVVSVVALVDPTSLKGDAATAFADFADAGGVVTRWAGQLDPEADLIVDGMLGSGLERDVEGE
;
A
#
# COMPACT_ATOMS: atom_id res chain seq x y z
N MET A 1 12.78 -7.98 -19.39
CA MET A 1 12.74 -7.41 -18.03
C MET A 1 13.08 -5.93 -18.10
N SER A 2 12.19 -5.06 -17.69
CA SER A 2 12.60 -3.67 -17.48
C SER A 2 13.47 -3.63 -16.22
N THR A 3 14.70 -3.15 -16.34
CA THR A 3 15.54 -2.88 -15.19
C THR A 3 14.93 -1.70 -14.43
N LEU A 4 14.72 -1.84 -13.13
CA LEU A 4 14.33 -0.72 -12.29
C LEU A 4 15.42 0.37 -12.38
N PRO A 5 15.03 1.65 -12.35
CA PRO A 5 16.00 2.73 -12.27
C PRO A 5 16.90 2.52 -11.06
N VAL A 6 18.20 2.72 -11.22
CA VAL A 6 19.16 2.61 -10.12
C VAL A 6 19.34 3.93 -9.36
N ASP A 7 18.80 5.00 -9.90
CA ASP A 7 18.88 6.32 -9.27
C ASP A 7 17.99 6.38 -8.02
N ILE A 8 18.55 6.95 -6.97
CA ILE A 8 17.84 7.18 -5.71
C ILE A 8 17.56 8.67 -5.59
N TYR A 9 16.29 8.99 -5.40
CA TYR A 9 15.82 10.36 -5.27
C TYR A 9 15.53 10.71 -3.82
N SER A 10 15.71 11.98 -3.46
CA SER A 10 15.28 12.48 -2.16
C SER A 10 13.76 12.47 -2.03
N VAL A 11 13.24 12.46 -0.80
CA VAL A 11 11.79 12.58 -0.53
C VAL A 11 11.21 13.84 -1.21
N ALA A 12 11.93 14.96 -1.15
CA ALA A 12 11.50 16.20 -1.79
C ALA A 12 11.41 16.06 -3.32
N ALA A 13 12.37 15.37 -3.94
CA ALA A 13 12.35 15.13 -5.38
C ALA A 13 11.20 14.21 -5.80
N VAL A 14 10.92 13.16 -5.03
CA VAL A 14 9.78 12.26 -5.29
C VAL A 14 8.45 13.01 -5.18
N ARG A 15 8.29 13.84 -4.14
CA ARG A 15 7.10 14.68 -3.98
C ARG A 15 6.90 15.65 -5.14
N GLU A 16 7.99 16.22 -5.65
CA GLU A 16 7.93 17.12 -6.81
C GLU A 16 7.56 16.38 -8.10
N ILE A 17 8.04 15.15 -8.29
CA ILE A 17 7.64 14.29 -9.41
C ILE A 17 6.15 13.99 -9.34
N ASP A 18 5.64 13.61 -8.18
CA ASP A 18 4.21 13.34 -7.98
C ASP A 18 3.36 14.60 -8.22
N ARG A 19 3.79 15.74 -7.69
CA ARG A 19 3.11 17.02 -7.91
C ARG A 19 3.03 17.35 -9.40
N THR A 20 4.15 17.24 -10.12
CA THR A 20 4.20 17.47 -11.56
C THR A 20 3.23 16.57 -12.32
N ALA A 21 3.19 15.28 -11.97
CA ALA A 21 2.28 14.35 -12.62
C ALA A 21 0.80 14.72 -12.37
N ILE A 22 0.47 15.11 -11.15
CA ILE A 22 -0.91 15.44 -10.76
C ILE A 22 -1.33 16.80 -11.30
N GLU A 23 -0.54 17.83 -11.06
CA GLU A 23 -0.92 19.23 -11.36
C GLU A 23 -0.65 19.62 -12.81
N ASP A 24 0.53 19.26 -13.34
CA ASP A 24 0.96 19.70 -14.66
C ASP A 24 0.50 18.74 -15.77
N GLN A 25 0.43 17.43 -15.50
CA GLN A 25 0.03 16.43 -16.47
C GLN A 25 -1.40 15.92 -16.27
N GLY A 26 -2.08 16.36 -15.22
CA GLY A 26 -3.48 16.05 -14.95
C GLY A 26 -3.74 14.57 -14.59
N ILE A 27 -2.75 13.85 -14.08
CA ILE A 27 -2.93 12.46 -13.62
C ILE A 27 -3.54 12.48 -12.22
N PRO A 28 -4.75 11.90 -11.99
CA PRO A 28 -5.31 11.86 -10.65
C PRO A 28 -4.39 11.13 -9.67
N GLY A 29 -4.30 11.65 -8.44
CA GLY A 29 -3.47 11.05 -7.38
C GLY A 29 -3.79 9.57 -7.12
N TYR A 30 -5.07 9.21 -7.12
CA TYR A 30 -5.49 7.81 -6.97
C TYR A 30 -5.03 6.92 -8.14
N THR A 31 -4.95 7.45 -9.35
CA THR A 31 -4.39 6.72 -10.50
C THR A 31 -2.90 6.42 -10.27
N LEU A 32 -2.13 7.38 -9.78
CA LEU A 32 -0.72 7.16 -9.42
C LEU A 32 -0.58 6.13 -8.31
N MET A 33 -1.39 6.21 -7.28
CA MET A 33 -1.42 5.23 -6.18
C MET A 33 -1.73 3.82 -6.70
N THR A 34 -2.68 3.68 -7.61
CA THR A 34 -3.03 2.40 -8.22
C THR A 34 -1.88 1.83 -9.06
N ARG A 35 -1.19 2.68 -9.83
CA ARG A 35 -0.01 2.27 -10.60
C ARG A 35 1.13 1.82 -9.70
N ALA A 36 1.39 2.55 -8.61
CA ALA A 36 2.41 2.18 -7.63
C ALA A 36 2.08 0.84 -6.97
N GLY A 37 0.84 0.62 -6.56
CA GLY A 37 0.39 -0.64 -5.99
C GLY A 37 0.51 -1.81 -6.98
N ALA A 38 0.17 -1.60 -8.25
CA ALA A 38 0.33 -2.61 -9.29
C ALA A 38 1.80 -2.98 -9.51
N ALA A 39 2.70 -2.00 -9.50
CA ALA A 39 4.14 -2.24 -9.60
C ALA A 39 4.66 -3.02 -8.39
N ALA A 40 4.21 -2.69 -7.19
CA ALA A 40 4.58 -3.40 -5.97
C ALA A 40 4.12 -4.87 -5.99
N VAL A 41 2.90 -5.15 -6.42
CA VAL A 41 2.38 -6.52 -6.56
C VAL A 41 3.20 -7.30 -7.59
N SER A 42 3.48 -6.70 -8.74
CA SER A 42 4.30 -7.32 -9.79
C SER A 42 5.71 -7.66 -9.30
N GLU A 43 6.35 -6.73 -8.60
CA GLU A 43 7.69 -6.93 -8.05
C GLU A 43 7.69 -8.02 -6.96
N ALA A 44 6.73 -7.98 -6.04
CA ALA A 44 6.61 -8.99 -4.99
C ALA A 44 6.41 -10.40 -5.57
N ARG A 45 5.56 -10.54 -6.57
CA ARG A 45 5.34 -11.83 -7.24
C ARG A 45 6.55 -12.33 -7.99
N SER A 46 7.31 -11.42 -8.59
CA SER A 46 8.56 -11.77 -9.29
C SER A 46 9.64 -12.26 -8.31
N ARG A 47 9.77 -11.59 -7.17
CA ARG A 47 10.80 -11.93 -6.17
C ARG A 47 10.41 -13.12 -5.28
N PHE A 48 9.12 -13.27 -5.00
CA PHE A 48 8.59 -14.28 -4.10
C PHE A 48 7.49 -15.11 -4.77
N PRO A 49 7.81 -15.83 -5.86
CA PRO A 49 6.79 -16.53 -6.66
C PRO A 49 6.04 -17.61 -5.90
N GLY A 50 6.62 -18.13 -4.82
CA GLY A 50 5.99 -19.12 -3.93
C GLY A 50 5.10 -18.52 -2.84
N ALA A 51 5.13 -17.21 -2.63
CA ALA A 51 4.32 -16.56 -1.60
C ALA A 51 2.84 -16.50 -2.03
N ARG A 52 2.00 -17.27 -1.39
CA ARG A 52 0.57 -17.41 -1.72
C ARG A 52 -0.35 -16.76 -0.71
N ARG A 53 0.17 -16.46 0.47
CA ARG A 53 -0.58 -15.84 1.55
C ARG A 53 0.15 -14.59 2.03
N TRP A 54 -0.47 -13.45 1.78
CA TRP A 54 0.10 -12.14 2.13
C TRP A 54 -0.70 -11.50 3.25
N GLN A 55 -0.02 -10.88 4.18
CA GLN A 55 -0.65 -9.96 5.12
C GLN A 55 -0.16 -8.55 4.85
N VAL A 56 -1.10 -7.62 4.70
CA VAL A 56 -0.84 -6.19 4.51
C VAL A 56 -1.15 -5.47 5.81
N VAL A 57 -0.20 -4.70 6.31
CA VAL A 57 -0.37 -3.89 7.53
C VAL A 57 -0.52 -2.44 7.11
N CYS A 58 -1.67 -1.84 7.42
CA CYS A 58 -2.02 -0.49 7.01
C CYS A 58 -2.06 0.48 8.18
N GLY A 59 -1.37 1.60 8.05
CA GLY A 59 -1.39 2.71 9.02
C GLY A 59 -2.45 3.77 8.70
N ALA A 60 -2.12 5.03 8.94
CA ALA A 60 -3.06 6.15 8.93
C ALA A 60 -2.95 7.08 7.71
N GLY A 61 -1.85 7.05 6.96
CA GLY A 61 -1.55 8.00 5.89
C GLY A 61 -1.71 7.43 4.49
N ASN A 62 -1.14 8.11 3.51
CA ASN A 62 -1.16 7.68 2.10
C ASN A 62 -0.52 6.30 1.89
N ASN A 63 0.50 5.95 2.66
CA ASN A 63 1.11 4.63 2.57
C ASN A 63 0.12 3.50 2.94
N ALA A 64 -0.85 3.77 3.81
CA ALA A 64 -1.96 2.84 4.04
C ALA A 64 -2.80 2.67 2.78
N GLY A 65 -3.04 3.75 2.04
CA GLY A 65 -3.72 3.69 0.74
C GLY A 65 -3.01 2.78 -0.25
N ASP A 66 -1.69 2.91 -0.36
CA ASP A 66 -0.86 2.00 -1.17
C ASP A 66 -1.05 0.54 -0.72
N GLY A 67 -1.10 0.30 0.59
CA GLY A 67 -1.35 -1.02 1.17
C GLY A 67 -2.71 -1.60 0.77
N TYR A 68 -3.78 -0.82 0.82
CA TYR A 68 -5.12 -1.26 0.39
C TYR A 68 -5.17 -1.55 -1.11
N VAL A 69 -4.50 -0.74 -1.94
CA VAL A 69 -4.38 -1.02 -3.38
C VAL A 69 -3.65 -2.34 -3.62
N VAL A 70 -2.51 -2.56 -2.96
CA VAL A 70 -1.76 -3.83 -3.06
C VAL A 70 -2.65 -5.00 -2.65
N ALA A 71 -3.36 -4.90 -1.54
CA ALA A 71 -4.26 -5.95 -1.06
C ALA A 71 -5.34 -6.29 -2.09
N ARG A 72 -5.99 -5.28 -2.66
CA ARG A 72 -7.03 -5.48 -3.68
C ARG A 72 -6.48 -6.13 -4.94
N LEU A 73 -5.36 -5.65 -5.46
CA LEU A 73 -4.76 -6.16 -6.68
C LEU A 73 -4.19 -7.57 -6.51
N ALA A 74 -3.54 -7.85 -5.39
CA ALA A 74 -3.03 -9.19 -5.07
C ALA A 74 -4.19 -10.21 -4.97
N ALA A 75 -5.29 -9.85 -4.29
CA ALA A 75 -6.47 -10.70 -4.20
C ALA A 75 -7.08 -11.01 -5.57
N ARG A 76 -7.13 -10.03 -6.48
CA ARG A 76 -7.58 -10.24 -7.87
C ARG A 76 -6.73 -11.25 -8.62
N GLU A 77 -5.46 -11.37 -8.27
CA GLU A 77 -4.53 -12.34 -8.89
C GLU A 77 -4.50 -13.70 -8.18
N GLY A 78 -5.42 -13.94 -7.25
CA GLY A 78 -5.57 -15.22 -6.57
C GLY A 78 -4.69 -15.41 -5.33
N ILE A 79 -4.03 -14.35 -4.86
CA ILE A 79 -3.31 -14.38 -3.58
C ILE A 79 -4.32 -14.36 -2.43
N VAL A 80 -4.10 -15.16 -1.41
CA VAL A 80 -4.87 -15.08 -0.16
C VAL A 80 -4.35 -13.89 0.65
N VAL A 81 -5.18 -12.87 0.79
CA VAL A 81 -4.78 -11.61 1.42
C VAL A 81 -5.56 -11.39 2.71
N SER A 82 -4.84 -11.06 3.78
CA SER A 82 -5.41 -10.49 5.00
C SER A 82 -4.89 -9.07 5.19
N VAL A 83 -5.73 -8.18 5.67
CA VAL A 83 -5.34 -6.80 5.98
C VAL A 83 -5.56 -6.53 7.46
N VAL A 84 -4.54 -5.96 8.08
CA VAL A 84 -4.59 -5.50 9.48
C VAL A 84 -4.47 -3.98 9.48
N ALA A 85 -5.40 -3.33 10.14
CA ALA A 85 -5.42 -1.86 10.29
C ALA A 85 -4.96 -1.45 11.69
N LEU A 86 -3.96 -0.58 11.74
CA LEU A 86 -3.46 0.00 12.99
C LEU A 86 -4.37 1.12 13.51
N VAL A 87 -5.11 1.76 12.60
CA VAL A 87 -6.13 2.78 12.92
C VAL A 87 -7.48 2.36 12.34
N ASP A 88 -8.54 3.00 12.79
CA ASP A 88 -9.86 2.78 12.18
C ASP A 88 -9.81 3.21 10.70
N PRO A 89 -10.02 2.28 9.74
CA PRO A 89 -9.92 2.62 8.33
C PRO A 89 -10.98 3.62 7.87
N THR A 90 -12.06 3.79 8.59
CA THR A 90 -13.06 4.81 8.29
C THR A 90 -12.58 6.24 8.61
N SER A 91 -11.48 6.37 9.34
CA SER A 91 -10.83 7.65 9.61
C SER A 91 -9.90 8.13 8.49
N LEU A 92 -9.61 7.29 7.51
CA LEU A 92 -8.76 7.63 6.37
C LEU A 92 -9.40 8.72 5.51
N LYS A 93 -8.56 9.50 4.83
CA LYS A 93 -9.00 10.62 3.99
C LYS A 93 -8.36 10.54 2.61
N GLY A 94 -8.94 11.26 1.65
CA GLY A 94 -8.39 11.38 0.30
C GLY A 94 -8.26 10.03 -0.41
N ASP A 95 -7.14 9.84 -1.10
CA ASP A 95 -6.88 8.64 -1.89
C ASP A 95 -6.80 7.36 -1.03
N ALA A 96 -6.32 7.47 0.22
CA ALA A 96 -6.30 6.34 1.14
C ALA A 96 -7.72 5.87 1.50
N ALA A 97 -8.65 6.78 1.70
CA ALA A 97 -10.06 6.45 1.95
C ALA A 97 -10.69 5.76 0.72
N THR A 98 -10.39 6.25 -0.48
CA THR A 98 -10.84 5.64 -1.74
C THR A 98 -10.28 4.23 -1.89
N ALA A 99 -9.00 4.04 -1.61
CA ALA A 99 -8.34 2.74 -1.68
C ALA A 99 -8.96 1.73 -0.71
N PHE A 100 -9.25 2.15 0.52
CA PHE A 100 -9.95 1.31 1.49
C PHE A 100 -11.35 0.94 1.01
N ALA A 101 -12.12 1.91 0.54
CA ALA A 101 -13.48 1.68 0.04
C ALA A 101 -13.49 0.68 -1.13
N ASP A 102 -12.58 0.83 -2.09
CA ASP A 102 -12.46 -0.08 -3.23
C ASP A 102 -12.08 -1.50 -2.79
N PHE A 103 -11.19 -1.63 -1.80
CA PHE A 103 -10.86 -2.93 -1.22
C PHE A 103 -12.06 -3.59 -0.54
N ALA A 104 -12.80 -2.85 0.27
CA ALA A 104 -14.00 -3.34 0.96
C ALA A 104 -15.10 -3.71 -0.05
N ASP A 105 -15.34 -2.88 -1.07
CA ASP A 105 -16.32 -3.13 -2.12
C ASP A 105 -15.98 -4.37 -2.97
N ALA A 106 -14.71 -4.70 -3.08
CA ALA A 106 -14.25 -5.92 -3.74
C ALA A 106 -14.38 -7.18 -2.85
N GLY A 107 -14.97 -7.06 -1.67
CA GLY A 107 -15.15 -8.16 -0.72
C GLY A 107 -13.98 -8.35 0.25
N GLY A 108 -13.04 -7.41 0.30
CA GLY A 108 -11.91 -7.46 1.22
C GLY A 108 -12.33 -7.28 2.67
N VAL A 109 -11.69 -8.01 3.57
CA VAL A 109 -11.93 -7.93 5.01
C VAL A 109 -10.72 -7.32 5.70
N VAL A 110 -10.98 -6.32 6.54
CA VAL A 110 -9.96 -5.66 7.35
C VAL A 110 -10.21 -5.98 8.82
N THR A 111 -9.15 -6.42 9.50
CA THR A 111 -9.18 -6.62 10.95
C THR A 111 -8.35 -5.54 11.64
N ARG A 112 -8.69 -5.25 12.90
CA ARG A 112 -7.89 -4.33 13.73
C ARG A 112 -6.68 -5.05 14.29
N TRP A 113 -5.59 -4.31 14.47
CA TRP A 113 -4.40 -4.85 15.11
C TRP A 113 -4.72 -5.40 16.51
N ALA A 114 -4.30 -6.62 16.77
CA ALA A 114 -4.52 -7.34 18.02
C ALA A 114 -3.22 -7.87 18.66
N GLY A 115 -2.08 -7.25 18.32
CA GLY A 115 -0.79 -7.57 18.90
C GLY A 115 -0.03 -8.71 18.23
N GLN A 116 -0.53 -9.24 17.11
CA GLN A 116 0.11 -10.38 16.44
C GLN A 116 -0.08 -10.33 14.92
N LEU A 117 1.00 -10.61 14.19
CA LEU A 117 0.94 -10.85 12.75
C LEU A 117 0.42 -12.27 12.46
N ASP A 118 -0.06 -12.49 11.25
CA ASP A 118 -0.47 -13.81 10.80
C ASP A 118 0.76 -14.74 10.71
N PRO A 119 0.86 -15.79 11.56
CA PRO A 119 2.02 -16.67 11.54
C PRO A 119 2.10 -17.55 10.28
N GLU A 120 1.03 -17.63 9.52
CA GLU A 120 0.97 -18.39 8.27
C GLU A 120 1.21 -17.53 7.03
N ALA A 121 1.43 -16.22 7.19
CA ALA A 121 1.74 -15.35 6.06
C ALA A 121 3.11 -15.68 5.46
N ASP A 122 3.15 -15.82 4.15
CA ASP A 122 4.40 -16.02 3.40
C ASP A 122 5.11 -14.68 3.17
N LEU A 123 4.35 -13.59 3.15
CA LEU A 123 4.84 -12.24 2.87
C LEU A 123 4.07 -11.22 3.70
N ILE A 124 4.81 -10.31 4.31
CA ILE A 124 4.24 -9.15 5.00
C ILE A 124 4.49 -7.91 4.14
N VAL A 125 3.44 -7.16 3.85
CA VAL A 125 3.52 -5.89 3.16
C VAL A 125 3.34 -4.77 4.17
N ASP A 126 4.38 -3.95 4.33
CA ASP A 126 4.39 -2.83 5.27
C ASP A 126 3.82 -1.57 4.62
N GLY A 127 2.60 -1.23 4.99
CA GLY A 127 1.91 0.00 4.63
C GLY A 127 1.67 0.92 5.83
N MET A 128 2.52 0.86 6.86
CA MET A 128 2.31 1.59 8.11
C MET A 128 2.70 3.06 8.01
N LEU A 129 3.92 3.34 7.57
CA LEU A 129 4.52 4.67 7.56
C LEU A 129 5.15 4.94 6.21
N GLY A 130 5.09 6.20 5.78
CA GLY A 130 5.70 6.67 4.55
C GLY A 130 6.55 7.92 4.78
N SER A 131 6.86 8.60 3.70
CA SER A 131 7.67 9.83 3.70
C SER A 131 7.01 11.02 4.41
N GLY A 132 5.75 10.91 4.81
CA GLY A 132 5.00 11.94 5.55
C GLY A 132 5.12 11.86 7.07
N LEU A 133 5.94 10.96 7.59
CA LEU A 133 6.14 10.82 9.04
C LEU A 133 6.85 12.06 9.59
N GLU A 134 6.19 12.77 10.51
CA GLU A 134 6.69 14.00 11.15
C GLU A 134 6.86 13.86 12.67
N ARG A 135 6.65 12.68 13.22
CA ARG A 135 6.74 12.39 14.65
C ARG A 135 7.53 11.13 14.91
N ASP A 136 8.00 10.97 16.13
CA ASP A 136 8.64 9.73 16.55
C ASP A 136 7.68 8.55 16.48
N VAL A 137 8.21 7.39 16.15
CA VAL A 137 7.44 6.14 16.16
C VAL A 137 7.35 5.64 17.59
N GLU A 138 6.14 5.55 18.10
CA GLU A 138 5.84 5.11 19.45
C GLU A 138 4.73 4.03 19.43
N GLY A 139 4.71 3.25 20.49
CA GLY A 139 3.71 2.19 20.67
C GLY A 139 4.22 0.81 20.29
N GLU A 140 3.33 -0.18 20.38
CA GLU A 140 3.61 -1.59 20.06
C GLU A 140 3.52 -1.87 18.58
#